data_8c40ccfd4e4b2724a4e2f214a0ca4472
#
_entry.id   8c40ccfd4e4b2724a4e2f214a0ca4472
#
_cell.length_a   1.000
_cell.length_b   1.000
_cell.length_c   1.000
_cell.angle_alpha   90.00
_cell.angle_beta   90.00
_cell.angle_gamma   90.00
#
_symmetry.space_group_name_H-M   'P 1'
#
loop_
_entity.id
_entity.type
_entity.pdbx_description
1 polymer ?
#
loop_
_entity_poly.entity_id
_entity_poly.type
_entity_poly.pdbx_seq_one_letter_code
_entity_poly.pdbx_strand_id
1 'polypeptide(L)' 'MNSMRSATAPETIVAAVAQNMVVIKTLPGLASAAAYAIDAMRNPDVVGSLAGDDTVFCVMTNNPAADAFKDEAGKLLL' A
#
# COMPACT_ATOMS: atom_id res chain seq x y z
N MET A 1 -3.37 23.40 4.03
CA MET A 1 -3.15 23.09 3.43
C MET A 1 -2.82 22.68 3.22
N ASN A 2 -2.74 22.48 3.48
CA ASN A 2 -2.33 21.94 3.06
C ASN A 2 -1.77 21.85 2.58
N SER A 3 -1.88 22.00 2.54
CA SER A 3 -1.30 21.79 1.87
C SER A 3 -0.45 21.61 1.76
N MET A 4 -0.20 21.54 2.12
CA MET A 4 0.69 21.12 1.89
C MET A 4 1.04 20.23 1.94
N ARG A 5 0.61 19.88 2.28
CA ARG A 5 0.96 18.88 2.08
C ARG A 5 0.91 18.35 1.00
N SER A 6 0.51 18.60 0.70
CA SER A 6 0.41 18.20 -0.35
C SER A 6 1.19 18.03 -1.31
N ALA A 7 1.55 18.47 -1.47
CA ALA A 7 2.43 18.44 -2.52
C ALA A 7 3.39 17.38 -2.40
N THR A 8 3.45 16.84 -1.33
CA THR A 8 4.47 15.93 -1.09
C THR A 8 4.14 14.61 -1.64
N ALA A 9 4.33 13.60 -1.20
CA ALA A 9 4.08 12.24 -1.56
C ALA A 9 2.93 12.09 -2.54
N PRO A 10 3.12 12.41 -3.79
CA PRO A 10 2.00 12.46 -4.72
C PRO A 10 1.43 11.10 -5.05
N GLU A 11 2.18 10.05 -4.92
CA GLU A 11 1.75 8.75 -5.41
C GLU A 11 1.00 7.96 -4.38
N THR A 12 1.45 8.00 -3.16
CA THR A 12 0.87 7.19 -2.11
C THR A 12 0.51 8.06 -0.97
N ILE A 13 -0.62 7.78 -0.45
CA ILE A 13 -1.18 8.64 0.51
C ILE A 13 -1.22 8.00 1.86
N VAL A 14 -1.85 6.85 1.95
CA VAL A 14 -2.13 6.24 3.23
C VAL A 14 -2.05 4.74 3.11
N ALA A 15 -1.44 4.12 4.09
CA ALA A 15 -1.52 2.68 4.26
C ALA A 15 -2.13 2.42 5.63
N ALA A 16 -3.11 1.54 5.69
CA ALA A 16 -3.79 1.21 6.92
C ALA A 16 -3.92 -0.30 7.04
N VAL A 17 -3.91 -0.79 8.27
CA VAL A 17 -4.04 -2.22 8.54
C VAL A 17 -5.42 -2.50 9.09
N ALA A 18 -6.04 -3.55 8.56
CA ALA A 18 -7.29 -4.10 9.08
C ALA A 18 -7.04 -5.58 9.27
N GLN A 19 -6.65 -5.96 10.47
CA GLN A 19 -6.29 -7.34 10.80
C GLN A 19 -5.17 -7.83 9.88
N ASN A 20 -5.43 -8.80 9.00
CA ASN A 20 -4.41 -9.31 8.09
C ASN A 20 -4.48 -8.67 6.71
N MET A 21 -5.19 -7.56 6.58
CA MET A 21 -5.22 -6.81 5.33
C MET A 21 -4.50 -5.50 5.47
N VAL A 22 -3.80 -5.12 4.41
CA VAL A 22 -3.22 -3.79 4.29
C VAL A 22 -3.92 -3.09 3.15
N VAL A 23 -4.49 -1.94 3.43
CA VAL A 23 -5.21 -1.13 2.44
C VAL A 23 -4.36 0.08 2.12
N ILE A 24 -4.01 0.23 0.87
CA ILE A 24 -3.16 1.33 0.42
C ILE A 24 -3.96 2.23 -0.50
N LYS A 25 -4.01 3.50 -0.15
CA LYS A 25 -4.68 4.49 -0.99
C LYS A 25 -3.64 5.24 -1.80
N THR A 26 -3.94 5.45 -3.06
CA THR A 26 -3.06 6.19 -3.96
C THR A 26 -3.84 7.34 -4.59
N LEU A 27 -3.17 8.09 -5.43
CA LEU A 27 -3.87 9.02 -6.29
C LEU A 27 -4.67 8.23 -7.32
N PRO A 28 -5.73 8.83 -7.87
CA PRO A 28 -6.53 8.14 -8.88
C PRO A 28 -5.67 7.64 -10.04
N GLY A 29 -5.93 6.42 -10.44
CA GLY A 29 -5.23 5.82 -11.58
C GLY A 29 -3.90 5.18 -11.23
N LEU A 30 -3.41 5.28 -10.00
CA LEU A 30 -2.08 4.80 -9.65
C LEU A 30 -2.06 3.51 -8.85
N ALA A 31 -3.22 2.94 -8.56
CA ALA A 31 -3.26 1.73 -7.74
C ALA A 31 -2.55 0.56 -8.42
N SER A 32 -2.71 0.39 -9.72
CA SER A 32 -2.06 -0.71 -10.42
C SER A 32 -0.54 -0.59 -10.38
N ALA A 33 -0.01 0.64 -10.49
CA ALA A 33 1.42 0.85 -10.40
C ALA A 33 1.94 0.51 -9.01
N ALA A 34 1.19 0.88 -7.98
CA ALA A 34 1.56 0.54 -6.61
C ALA A 34 1.53 -0.97 -6.39
N ALA A 35 0.50 -1.63 -6.89
CA ALA A 35 0.40 -3.08 -6.78
C ALA A 35 1.55 -3.78 -7.49
N TYR A 36 1.94 -3.27 -8.64
CA TYR A 36 3.07 -3.83 -9.35
C TYR A 36 4.35 -3.73 -8.52
N ALA A 37 4.57 -2.59 -7.89
CA ALA A 37 5.74 -2.40 -7.04
C ALA A 37 5.70 -3.36 -5.85
N ILE A 38 4.53 -3.55 -5.26
CA ILE A 38 4.36 -4.48 -4.15
C ILE A 38 4.69 -5.90 -4.59
N ASP A 39 4.18 -6.31 -5.73
CA ASP A 39 4.46 -7.65 -6.24
C ASP A 39 5.95 -7.84 -6.50
N ALA A 40 6.63 -6.81 -6.93
CA ALA A 40 8.06 -6.87 -7.21
C ALA A 40 8.90 -7.03 -5.95
N MET A 41 8.36 -6.70 -4.78
CA MET A 41 9.07 -6.91 -3.50
C MET A 41 9.24 -8.38 -3.17
N ARG A 42 8.37 -9.22 -3.71
CA ARG A 42 8.38 -10.67 -3.47
C ARG A 42 8.35 -11.02 -1.99
N ASN A 43 7.55 -10.29 -1.24
CA ASN A 43 7.40 -10.54 0.18
C ASN A 43 6.63 -11.85 0.37
N PRO A 44 7.22 -12.85 1.05
CA PRO A 44 6.57 -14.16 1.18
C PRO A 44 5.30 -14.13 2.03
N ASP A 45 5.09 -13.07 2.81
CA ASP A 45 3.89 -12.96 3.63
C ASP A 45 2.73 -12.31 2.88
N VAL A 46 2.93 -11.85 1.66
CA VAL A 46 1.83 -11.34 0.84
C VAL A 46 1.17 -12.53 0.14
N VAL A 47 -0.05 -12.84 0.55
CA VAL A 47 -0.82 -13.92 -0.08
C VAL A 47 -1.27 -13.49 -1.46
N GLY A 48 -1.69 -12.24 -1.59
CA GLY A 48 -2.13 -11.70 -2.85
C GLY A 48 -2.49 -10.24 -2.72
N SER A 49 -2.63 -9.58 -3.86
CA SER A 49 -3.02 -8.18 -3.89
C SER A 49 -4.03 -7.94 -5.00
N LEU A 50 -4.84 -6.92 -4.83
CA LEU A 50 -5.85 -6.54 -5.80
C LEU A 50 -5.90 -5.02 -5.86
N ALA A 51 -5.76 -4.48 -7.07
CA ALA A 51 -5.76 -3.04 -7.27
C ALA A 51 -7.05 -2.59 -7.94
N GLY A 52 -7.64 -1.54 -7.40
CA GLY A 52 -8.71 -0.81 -8.05
C GLY A 52 -8.13 0.38 -8.78
N ASP A 53 -8.82 1.50 -8.73
CA ASP A 53 -8.33 2.72 -9.36
C ASP A 53 -7.35 3.47 -8.45
N ASP A 54 -7.73 3.65 -7.19
CA ASP A 54 -6.95 4.41 -6.22
C ASP A 54 -6.69 3.63 -4.93
N THR A 55 -6.95 2.35 -4.92
CA THR A 55 -6.86 1.54 -3.70
C THR A 55 -6.30 0.18 -4.03
N VAL A 56 -5.38 -0.29 -3.19
CA VAL A 56 -4.84 -1.65 -3.29
C VAL A 56 -5.17 -2.37 -2.01
N PHE A 57 -5.69 -3.59 -2.13
CA PHE A 57 -5.90 -4.49 -1.01
C PHE A 57 -4.81 -5.56 -1.05
N CYS A 58 -4.06 -5.67 0.04
CA CYS A 58 -3.07 -6.72 0.18
C CYS A 58 -3.51 -7.65 1.30
N VAL A 59 -3.55 -8.94 1.02
CA VAL A 59 -3.92 -9.93 2.02
C VAL A 59 -2.63 -10.59 2.50
N MET A 60 -2.44 -10.57 3.81
CA MET A 60 -1.22 -11.08 4.43
C MET A 60 -1.48 -12.40 5.13
N THR A 61 -0.41 -13.13 5.40
CA THR A 61 -0.52 -14.45 6.04
C THR A 61 -1.03 -14.38 7.47
N ASN A 62 -0.78 -13.28 8.17
CA ASN A 62 -1.24 -13.10 9.55
C ASN A 62 -1.22 -11.63 9.91
N ASN A 63 -1.75 -11.31 11.09
CA ASN A 63 -1.86 -9.92 11.52
C ASN A 63 -0.50 -9.26 11.77
N PRO A 64 0.45 -9.89 12.44
CA PRO A 64 1.77 -9.27 12.59
C PRO A 64 2.46 -8.97 11.25
N ALA A 65 2.27 -9.85 10.26
CA ALA A 65 2.83 -9.62 8.94
C ALA A 65 2.21 -8.38 8.29
N ALA A 66 0.93 -8.15 8.54
CA ALA A 66 0.26 -6.97 8.00
C ALA A 66 0.84 -5.70 8.61
N ASP A 67 1.08 -5.70 9.91
CA ASP A 67 1.66 -4.53 10.57
C ASP A 67 3.06 -4.24 10.02
N ALA A 68 3.87 -5.27 9.87
CA ALA A 68 5.21 -5.10 9.33
C ALA A 68 5.18 -4.63 7.89
N PHE A 69 4.28 -5.19 7.10
CA PHE A 69 4.19 -4.84 5.68
C PHE A 69 3.73 -3.41 5.48
N LYS A 70 2.86 -2.92 6.34
CA LYS A 70 2.42 -1.53 6.26
C LYS A 70 3.62 -0.59 6.29
N ASP A 71 4.56 -0.86 7.18
CA ASP A 71 5.76 -0.02 7.29
C ASP A 71 6.64 -0.15 6.07
N GLU A 72 6.82 -1.36 5.55
CA GLU A 72 7.60 -1.59 4.34
C GLU A 72 6.98 -0.89 3.14
N ALA A 73 5.69 -1.00 2.99
CA ALA A 73 5.00 -0.39 1.86
C ALA A 73 5.11 1.13 1.92
N GLY A 74 5.04 1.70 3.12
CA GLY A 74 5.22 3.12 3.29
C GLY A 74 6.59 3.59 2.83
N LYS A 75 7.62 2.83 3.14
CA LYS A 75 8.97 3.18 2.70
C LYS A 75 9.14 3.03 1.20
N LEU A 76 8.51 2.02 0.62
CA LEU A 76 8.64 1.78 -0.81
C LEU A 76 7.91 2.83 -1.64
N LEU A 77 6.72 3.20 -1.21
CA LEU A 77 5.83 4.01 -2.01
C LEU A 77 5.92 5.51 -1.71
N LEU A 78 6.52 5.86 -0.63
CA LEU A 78 6.74 7.24 -0.28
C LEU A 78 8.18 7.64 -0.56
#